data_f7ad3cbf3d2e744ae3ffd9428a4a15c9
#
_entry.id   f7ad3cbf3d2e744ae3ffd9428a4a15c9
#
_cell.length_a   1.000
_cell.length_b   1.000
_cell.length_c   1.000
_cell.angle_alpha   90.00
_cell.angle_beta   90.00
_cell.angle_gamma   90.00
#
_symmetry.space_group_name_H-M   'P 1'
#
loop_
_entity.id
_entity.type
_entity.pdbx_description
1 polymer ?
#
loop_
_entity_poly.entity_id
_entity_poly.type
_entity_poly.pdbx_seq_one_letter_code
_entity_poly.pdbx_strand_id
1 'polypeptide(L)'
;MTAGGTFCVLLGPDGAGKSSVMRRLAGLLPEWRMVSTDSAFVAPEHTLITRLRRDLQDHLLPGLGTAYSADFLASVLQTAVVHMRDQVHGRDPRVPVLVDSYYYKILAKCRMAGVRATMMYDWWRTFPQPDRVVYLDVSPSSAWRRRGDGAGLNSLEYEGDEGDMAGFERYQKDLRKLLLEEVHDLPVTELPEQPSVERAVEVVREVLTS
;
A
#
# COMPACT_ATOMS: atom_id res chain seq x y z
N MET A 1 -24.47 -22.16 1.72
CA MET A 1 -23.20 -21.48 2.02
C MET A 1 -23.33 -20.08 1.50
N THR A 2 -23.54 -19.09 2.36
CA THR A 2 -23.55 -17.68 1.97
C THR A 2 -22.14 -17.33 1.55
N ALA A 3 -21.94 -16.94 0.29
CA ALA A 3 -20.67 -16.43 -0.19
C ALA A 3 -20.29 -15.24 0.70
N GLY A 4 -19.23 -15.37 1.47
CA GLY A 4 -18.67 -14.27 2.25
C GLY A 4 -18.23 -13.16 1.30
N GLY A 5 -18.31 -11.90 1.71
CA GLY A 5 -17.80 -10.79 0.91
C GLY A 5 -16.31 -10.96 0.63
N THR A 6 -15.90 -10.78 -0.59
CA THR A 6 -14.52 -10.94 -1.06
C THR A 6 -13.58 -9.93 -0.39
N PHE A 7 -12.41 -10.37 0.05
CA PHE A 7 -11.33 -9.50 0.51
C PHE A 7 -10.24 -9.39 -0.56
N CYS A 8 -10.06 -8.20 -1.12
CA CYS A 8 -9.05 -7.91 -2.13
C CYS A 8 -8.02 -6.88 -1.64
N VAL A 9 -6.79 -7.00 -2.14
CA VAL A 9 -5.74 -6.01 -1.92
C VAL A 9 -5.33 -5.40 -3.27
N LEU A 10 -5.29 -4.06 -3.33
CA LEU A 10 -4.71 -3.32 -4.45
C LEU A 10 -3.25 -3.00 -4.11
N LEU A 11 -2.32 -3.61 -4.83
CA LEU A 11 -0.88 -3.51 -4.60
C LEU A 11 -0.19 -2.82 -5.79
N GLY A 12 1.04 -2.40 -5.60
CA GLY A 12 1.86 -1.79 -6.65
C GLY A 12 2.84 -0.75 -6.10
N PRO A 13 3.81 -0.30 -6.94
CA PRO A 13 4.87 0.61 -6.54
C PRO A 13 4.34 1.98 -6.07
N ASP A 14 5.25 2.82 -5.58
CA ASP A 14 4.93 4.23 -5.32
C ASP A 14 4.66 4.94 -6.65
N GLY A 15 3.65 5.80 -6.68
CA GLY A 15 3.25 6.46 -7.94
C GLY A 15 2.42 5.59 -8.91
N ALA A 16 2.07 4.34 -8.56
CA ALA A 16 1.24 3.47 -9.43
C ALA A 16 -0.20 3.97 -9.66
N GLY A 17 -0.66 4.97 -8.90
CA GLY A 17 -2.00 5.52 -9.05
C GLY A 17 -3.08 4.83 -8.21
N LYS A 18 -2.71 3.97 -7.26
CA LYS A 18 -3.65 3.23 -6.39
C LYS A 18 -4.72 4.10 -5.75
N SER A 19 -4.33 5.21 -5.12
CA SER A 19 -5.28 6.12 -4.45
C SER A 19 -6.27 6.76 -5.42
N SER A 20 -5.85 7.05 -6.66
CA SER A 20 -6.73 7.59 -7.70
C SER A 20 -7.73 6.54 -8.19
N VAL A 21 -7.26 5.31 -8.39
CA VAL A 21 -8.11 4.17 -8.77
C VAL A 21 -9.13 3.89 -7.68
N MET A 22 -8.70 3.78 -6.42
CA MET A 22 -9.61 3.52 -5.29
C MET A 22 -10.67 4.60 -5.11
N ARG A 23 -10.32 5.89 -5.24
CA ARG A 23 -11.29 6.99 -5.14
C ARG A 23 -12.39 6.89 -6.20
N ARG A 24 -12.04 6.53 -7.43
CA ARG A 24 -13.03 6.34 -8.49
C ARG A 24 -13.86 5.07 -8.28
N LEU A 25 -13.22 3.97 -7.87
CA LEU A 25 -13.92 2.73 -7.55
C LEU A 25 -14.93 2.90 -6.41
N ALA A 26 -14.63 3.71 -5.39
CA ALA A 26 -15.56 4.01 -4.30
C ALA A 26 -16.90 4.61 -4.79
N GLY A 27 -16.88 5.38 -5.88
CA GLY A 27 -18.09 5.90 -6.51
C GLY A 27 -18.79 4.91 -7.46
N LEU A 28 -18.07 3.93 -7.98
CA LEU A 28 -18.59 2.95 -8.96
C LEU A 28 -19.04 1.64 -8.30
N LEU A 29 -18.54 1.33 -7.12
CA LEU A 29 -18.79 0.12 -6.34
C LEU A 29 -19.22 0.49 -4.93
N PRO A 30 -20.40 1.11 -4.74
CA PRO A 30 -20.85 1.58 -3.43
C PRO A 30 -21.06 0.45 -2.41
N GLU A 31 -21.21 -0.79 -2.87
CA GLU A 31 -21.30 -1.99 -2.04
C GLU A 31 -19.93 -2.45 -1.50
N TRP A 32 -18.82 -1.96 -2.08
CA TRP A 32 -17.47 -2.28 -1.64
C TRP A 32 -16.97 -1.30 -0.58
N ARG A 33 -16.42 -1.81 0.49
CA ARG A 33 -15.73 -1.01 1.47
C ARG A 33 -14.28 -0.78 1.04
N MET A 34 -13.86 0.48 0.95
CA MET A 34 -12.48 0.86 0.68
C MET A 34 -11.74 1.09 1.98
N VAL A 35 -10.58 0.47 2.15
CA VAL A 35 -9.72 0.60 3.35
C VAL A 35 -8.35 1.11 2.93
N SER A 36 -7.93 2.23 3.48
CA SER A 36 -6.61 2.83 3.27
C SER A 36 -6.27 3.73 4.45
N THR A 37 -5.00 4.05 4.62
CA THR A 37 -4.53 5.11 5.54
C THR A 37 -4.60 6.50 4.92
N ASP A 38 -5.03 6.62 3.66
CA ASP A 38 -5.30 7.91 3.01
C ASP A 38 -6.52 8.56 3.67
N SER A 39 -6.43 9.86 3.99
CA SER A 39 -7.48 10.63 4.67
C SER A 39 -8.84 10.59 3.98
N ALA A 40 -8.86 10.34 2.66
CA ALA A 40 -10.10 10.18 1.90
C ALA A 40 -10.91 8.93 2.29
N PHE A 41 -10.29 7.95 2.96
CA PHE A 41 -10.90 6.66 3.30
C PHE A 41 -10.92 6.39 4.81
N VAL A 42 -10.32 7.28 5.62
CA VAL A 42 -10.28 7.14 7.08
C VAL A 42 -11.51 7.81 7.66
N ALA A 43 -12.32 7.02 8.39
CA ALA A 43 -13.50 7.53 9.06
C ALA A 43 -13.14 8.56 10.16
N PRO A 44 -14.04 9.52 10.46
CA PRO A 44 -13.78 10.58 11.44
C PRO A 44 -13.33 10.09 12.82
N GLU A 45 -13.86 8.98 13.29
CA GLU A 45 -13.46 8.34 14.56
C GLU A 45 -12.02 7.81 14.56
N HIS A 46 -11.44 7.61 13.40
CA HIS A 46 -10.07 7.12 13.22
C HIS A 46 -9.05 8.22 12.84
N THR A 47 -9.35 9.48 13.12
CA THR A 47 -8.47 10.64 12.82
C THR A 47 -7.04 10.50 13.36
N LEU A 48 -6.82 9.68 14.39
CA LEU A 48 -5.48 9.35 14.86
C LEU A 48 -4.60 8.80 13.73
N ILE A 49 -5.14 7.98 12.84
CA ILE A 49 -4.38 7.37 11.73
C ILE A 49 -3.89 8.44 10.75
N THR A 50 -4.75 9.40 10.39
CA THR A 50 -4.35 10.50 9.49
C THR A 50 -3.33 11.44 10.13
N ARG A 51 -3.42 11.66 11.44
CA ARG A 51 -2.45 12.45 12.20
C ARG A 51 -1.09 11.74 12.27
N LEU A 52 -1.06 10.47 12.64
CA LEU A 52 0.16 9.65 12.67
C LEU A 52 0.84 9.58 11.29
N ARG A 53 0.05 9.45 10.22
CA ARG A 53 0.59 9.47 8.86
C ARG A 53 1.24 10.81 8.51
N ARG A 54 0.64 11.93 8.91
CA ARG A 54 1.21 13.27 8.72
C ARG A 54 2.50 13.41 9.52
N ASP A 55 2.48 13.11 10.82
CA ASP A 55 3.64 13.22 11.68
C ASP A 55 4.79 12.32 11.24
N LEU A 56 4.48 11.14 10.68
CA LEU A 56 5.45 10.26 10.06
C LEU A 56 6.13 10.95 8.86
N GLN A 57 5.36 11.59 7.97
CA GLN A 57 5.88 12.26 6.78
C GLN A 57 6.67 13.54 7.13
N ASP A 58 6.14 14.35 8.04
CA ASP A 58 6.65 15.69 8.33
C ASP A 58 7.82 15.67 9.31
N HIS A 59 7.92 14.67 10.18
CA HIS A 59 8.89 14.65 11.28
C HIS A 59 9.74 13.38 11.34
N LEU A 60 9.12 12.19 11.24
CA LEU A 60 9.85 10.94 11.44
C LEU A 60 10.76 10.62 10.26
N LEU A 61 10.23 10.63 9.03
CA LEU A 61 11.02 10.29 7.83
C LEU A 61 12.18 11.24 7.58
N PRO A 62 12.05 12.57 7.75
CA PRO A 62 13.20 13.48 7.66
C PRO A 62 14.28 13.24 8.72
N GLY A 63 13.89 12.71 9.89
CA GLY A 63 14.81 12.39 10.99
C GLY A 63 15.30 10.95 11.01
N LEU A 64 14.96 10.14 10.02
CA LEU A 64 15.33 8.73 9.97
C LEU A 64 16.86 8.57 9.83
N GLY A 65 17.42 7.71 10.67
CA GLY A 65 18.87 7.48 10.72
C GLY A 65 19.65 8.51 11.57
N THR A 66 19.02 9.60 12.01
CA THR A 66 19.62 10.62 12.88
C THR A 66 18.89 10.74 14.22
N ALA A 67 17.65 11.19 14.20
CA ALA A 67 16.80 11.32 15.38
C ALA A 67 16.00 10.04 15.70
N TYR A 68 15.70 9.26 14.68
CA TYR A 68 14.87 8.05 14.80
C TYR A 68 15.54 6.85 14.15
N SER A 69 15.49 5.71 14.81
CA SER A 69 15.96 4.43 14.25
C SER A 69 14.94 3.82 13.31
N ALA A 70 15.38 2.88 12.45
CA ALA A 70 14.50 2.08 11.61
C ALA A 70 13.50 1.24 12.45
N ASP A 71 13.90 0.76 13.63
CA ASP A 71 13.02 0.03 14.55
C ASP A 71 11.92 0.93 15.13
N PHE A 72 12.24 2.20 15.43
CA PHE A 72 11.24 3.18 15.84
C PHE A 72 10.23 3.43 14.71
N LEU A 73 10.71 3.63 13.48
CA LEU A 73 9.85 3.75 12.29
C LEU A 73 8.92 2.55 12.16
N ALA A 74 9.44 1.32 12.27
CA ALA A 74 8.64 0.10 12.16
C ALA A 74 7.54 0.03 13.24
N SER A 75 7.86 0.46 14.48
CA SER A 75 6.90 0.51 15.59
C SER A 75 5.76 1.49 15.32
N VAL A 76 6.05 2.65 14.71
CA VAL A 76 5.01 3.61 14.31
C VAL A 76 4.19 3.09 13.14
N LEU A 77 4.83 2.50 12.12
CA LEU A 77 4.14 1.91 10.97
C LEU A 77 3.24 0.73 11.36
N GLN A 78 3.60 -0.04 12.39
CA GLN A 78 2.79 -1.13 12.92
C GLN A 78 1.39 -0.65 13.34
N THR A 79 1.24 0.57 13.82
CA THR A 79 -0.08 1.12 14.19
C THR A 79 -1.02 1.21 12.99
N ALA A 80 -0.51 1.61 11.82
CA ALA A 80 -1.26 1.64 10.57
C ALA A 80 -1.61 0.22 10.08
N VAL A 81 -0.69 -0.72 10.22
CA VAL A 81 -0.90 -2.14 9.85
C VAL A 81 -2.01 -2.75 10.70
N VAL A 82 -1.95 -2.56 12.02
CA VAL A 82 -2.98 -3.04 12.96
C VAL A 82 -4.34 -2.40 12.65
N HIS A 83 -4.38 -1.09 12.39
CA HIS A 83 -5.62 -0.43 11.99
C HIS A 83 -6.24 -1.06 10.74
N MET A 84 -5.45 -1.28 9.68
CA MET A 84 -5.96 -1.92 8.46
C MET A 84 -6.46 -3.35 8.72
N ARG A 85 -5.73 -4.14 9.53
CA ARG A 85 -6.19 -5.47 9.96
C ARG A 85 -7.54 -5.40 10.66
N ASP A 86 -7.72 -4.48 11.60
CA ASP A 86 -8.95 -4.35 12.37
C ASP A 86 -10.13 -3.94 11.48
N GLN A 87 -9.88 -3.10 10.46
CA GLN A 87 -10.88 -2.76 9.46
C GLN A 87 -11.30 -3.97 8.61
N VAL A 88 -10.39 -4.90 8.36
CA VAL A 88 -10.69 -6.16 7.65
C VAL A 88 -11.37 -7.17 8.57
N HIS A 89 -10.86 -7.34 9.79
CA HIS A 89 -11.35 -8.35 10.74
C HIS A 89 -12.75 -8.02 11.27
N GLY A 90 -13.00 -6.75 11.60
CA GLY A 90 -14.30 -6.27 12.15
C GLY A 90 -15.38 -6.03 11.10
N ARG A 91 -15.18 -6.44 9.84
CA ARG A 91 -16.14 -6.23 8.75
C ARG A 91 -17.37 -7.16 8.86
N ASP A 92 -18.50 -6.73 8.33
CA ASP A 92 -19.59 -7.64 7.96
C ASP A 92 -19.05 -8.61 6.89
N PRO A 93 -19.06 -9.93 7.13
CA PRO A 93 -18.52 -10.91 6.18
C PRO A 93 -19.22 -10.92 4.82
N ARG A 94 -20.36 -10.24 4.67
CA ARG A 94 -21.10 -10.12 3.41
C ARG A 94 -20.65 -8.93 2.55
N VAL A 95 -19.94 -7.97 3.17
CA VAL A 95 -19.48 -6.76 2.47
C VAL A 95 -18.10 -7.00 1.88
N PRO A 96 -17.93 -6.88 0.55
CA PRO A 96 -16.63 -6.99 -0.09
C PRO A 96 -15.75 -5.79 0.30
N VAL A 97 -14.43 -6.05 0.43
CA VAL A 97 -13.44 -5.06 0.88
C VAL A 97 -12.27 -4.99 -0.08
N LEU A 98 -11.89 -3.77 -0.45
CA LEU A 98 -10.64 -3.47 -1.15
C LEU A 98 -9.71 -2.69 -0.24
N VAL A 99 -8.51 -3.23 0.02
CA VAL A 99 -7.51 -2.63 0.90
C VAL A 99 -6.33 -2.11 0.08
N ASP A 100 -5.91 -0.86 0.32
CA ASP A 100 -4.70 -0.28 -0.25
C ASP A 100 -3.46 -0.89 0.40
N SER A 101 -2.69 -1.64 -0.38
CA SER A 101 -1.36 -2.15 -0.05
C SER A 101 -1.28 -3.06 1.18
N TYR A 102 -2.28 -3.06 2.04
CA TYR A 102 -2.35 -3.82 3.29
C TYR A 102 -1.02 -3.72 4.07
N TYR A 103 -0.59 -4.79 4.76
CA TYR A 103 0.71 -4.80 5.43
C TYR A 103 1.89 -5.05 4.48
N TYR A 104 1.65 -5.61 3.28
CA TYR A 104 2.69 -6.06 2.36
C TYR A 104 3.69 -4.96 2.01
N LYS A 105 3.20 -3.77 1.65
CA LYS A 105 4.06 -2.65 1.29
C LYS A 105 4.84 -2.09 2.47
N ILE A 106 4.23 -2.04 3.64
CA ILE A 106 4.90 -1.59 4.86
C ILE A 106 6.00 -2.58 5.25
N LEU A 107 5.72 -3.89 5.19
CA LEU A 107 6.70 -4.94 5.44
C LEU A 107 7.89 -4.83 4.48
N ALA A 108 7.63 -4.71 3.17
CA ALA A 108 8.69 -4.56 2.18
C ALA A 108 9.55 -3.32 2.45
N LYS A 109 8.95 -2.16 2.71
CA LYS A 109 9.65 -0.92 3.04
C LYS A 109 10.46 -1.03 4.34
N CYS A 110 9.95 -1.69 5.38
CA CYS A 110 10.69 -1.94 6.61
C CYS A 110 11.92 -2.84 6.33
N ARG A 111 11.79 -3.89 5.52
CA ARG A 111 12.92 -4.73 5.10
C ARG A 111 13.99 -3.92 4.36
N MET A 112 13.59 -3.06 3.42
CA MET A 112 14.49 -2.17 2.68
C MET A 112 15.18 -1.15 3.60
N ALA A 113 14.49 -0.66 4.63
CA ALA A 113 15.05 0.22 5.64
C ALA A 113 15.97 -0.51 6.65
N GLY A 114 16.20 -1.81 6.49
CA GLY A 114 17.10 -2.59 7.35
C GLY A 114 16.50 -3.06 8.67
N VAL A 115 15.18 -2.94 8.86
CA VAL A 115 14.48 -3.45 10.05
C VAL A 115 14.53 -4.98 10.08
N ARG A 116 15.06 -5.56 11.17
CA ARG A 116 15.22 -7.01 11.35
C ARG A 116 14.19 -7.62 12.31
N ALA A 117 13.01 -7.03 12.38
CA ALA A 117 11.95 -7.43 13.31
C ALA A 117 11.18 -8.67 12.79
N THR A 118 11.83 -9.84 12.72
CA THR A 118 11.22 -11.08 12.18
C THR A 118 9.93 -11.47 12.89
N MET A 119 9.88 -11.39 14.23
CA MET A 119 8.66 -11.70 15.00
C MET A 119 7.49 -10.79 14.63
N MET A 120 7.74 -9.51 14.31
CA MET A 120 6.70 -8.58 13.88
C MET A 120 6.16 -8.96 12.50
N TYR A 121 7.05 -9.32 11.56
CA TYR A 121 6.66 -9.75 10.22
C TYR A 121 5.89 -11.07 10.25
N ASP A 122 6.33 -12.03 11.05
CA ASP A 122 5.66 -13.32 11.23
C ASP A 122 4.26 -13.11 11.83
N TRP A 123 4.13 -12.20 12.80
CA TRP A 123 2.82 -11.83 13.33
C TRP A 123 1.91 -11.19 12.27
N TRP A 124 2.41 -10.27 11.43
CA TRP A 124 1.60 -9.69 10.36
C TRP A 124 1.12 -10.72 9.35
N ARG A 125 1.93 -11.75 9.07
CA ARG A 125 1.55 -12.88 8.19
C ARG A 125 0.43 -13.75 8.76
N THR A 126 0.15 -13.68 10.06
CA THR A 126 -1.01 -14.36 10.68
C THR A 126 -2.32 -13.61 10.47
N PHE A 127 -2.31 -12.41 9.92
CA PHE A 127 -3.51 -11.62 9.68
C PHE A 127 -4.36 -12.23 8.56
N PRO A 128 -5.67 -11.89 8.48
CA PRO A 128 -6.50 -12.36 7.37
C PRO A 128 -5.81 -12.15 6.02
N GLN A 129 -5.75 -13.20 5.22
CA GLN A 129 -5.16 -13.12 3.89
C GLN A 129 -6.24 -12.77 2.86
N PRO A 130 -5.91 -12.02 1.79
CA PRO A 130 -6.86 -11.67 0.76
C PRO A 130 -7.21 -12.88 -0.12
N ASP A 131 -8.43 -12.91 -0.59
CA ASP A 131 -8.90 -13.85 -1.60
C ASP A 131 -8.24 -13.57 -2.96
N ARG A 132 -7.82 -12.30 -3.18
CA ARG A 132 -7.18 -11.86 -4.41
C ARG A 132 -6.30 -10.62 -4.18
N VAL A 133 -5.16 -10.59 -4.86
CA VAL A 133 -4.29 -9.42 -4.96
C VAL A 133 -4.34 -8.90 -6.40
N VAL A 134 -4.63 -7.61 -6.57
CA VAL A 134 -4.52 -6.91 -7.86
C VAL A 134 -3.26 -6.06 -7.82
N TYR A 135 -2.27 -6.40 -8.63
CA TYR A 135 -1.00 -5.69 -8.69
C TYR A 135 -0.98 -4.73 -9.89
N LEU A 136 -0.86 -3.43 -9.64
CA LEU A 136 -0.67 -2.43 -10.70
C LEU A 136 0.81 -2.36 -11.06
N ASP A 137 1.20 -2.97 -12.15
CA ASP A 137 2.58 -3.03 -12.64
C ASP A 137 2.89 -1.80 -13.50
N VAL A 138 3.33 -0.74 -12.84
CA VAL A 138 3.67 0.55 -13.47
C VAL A 138 5.18 0.71 -13.52
N SER A 139 5.69 1.15 -14.67
CA SER A 139 7.14 1.38 -14.85
C SER A 139 7.65 2.47 -13.89
N PRO A 140 8.89 2.33 -13.37
CA PRO A 140 9.48 3.37 -12.52
C PRO A 140 9.49 4.75 -13.18
N SER A 141 9.71 4.82 -14.49
CA SER A 141 9.71 6.09 -15.24
C SER A 141 8.34 6.76 -15.26
N SER A 142 7.27 5.99 -15.42
CA SER A 142 5.92 6.51 -15.35
C SER A 142 5.52 6.90 -13.93
N ALA A 143 5.91 6.11 -12.94
CA ALA A 143 5.70 6.41 -11.53
C ALA A 143 6.42 7.72 -11.13
N TRP A 144 7.65 7.91 -11.58
CA TRP A 144 8.43 9.14 -11.39
C TRP A 144 7.73 10.37 -11.93
N ARG A 145 7.31 10.33 -13.20
CA ARG A 145 6.57 11.44 -13.82
C ARG A 145 5.27 11.77 -13.09
N ARG A 146 4.52 10.75 -12.65
CA ARG A 146 3.28 10.92 -11.87
C ARG A 146 3.53 11.53 -10.49
N ARG A 147 4.77 11.45 -9.99
CA ARG A 147 5.26 12.08 -8.76
C ARG A 147 5.86 13.47 -9.02
N GLY A 148 5.57 14.10 -10.15
CA GLY A 148 6.09 15.42 -10.51
C GLY A 148 7.61 15.43 -10.66
N ASP A 149 8.16 14.45 -11.36
CA ASP A 149 9.59 14.24 -11.58
C ASP A 149 10.39 14.20 -10.27
N GLY A 150 9.88 13.43 -9.30
CA GLY A 150 10.52 13.23 -8.00
C GLY A 150 10.20 14.29 -6.95
N ALA A 151 9.31 15.22 -7.24
CA ALA A 151 8.90 16.21 -6.25
C ALA A 151 8.25 15.55 -5.03
N GLY A 152 8.74 15.88 -3.83
CA GLY A 152 8.20 15.38 -2.58
C GLY A 152 8.46 13.90 -2.30
N LEU A 153 9.53 13.31 -2.84
CA LEU A 153 10.01 11.99 -2.42
C LEU A 153 10.47 12.03 -0.97
N ASN A 154 10.21 10.94 -0.27
CA ASN A 154 10.72 10.72 1.09
C ASN A 154 11.78 9.61 1.09
N SER A 155 12.51 9.47 2.19
CA SER A 155 13.61 8.50 2.34
C SER A 155 13.22 7.02 2.19
N LEU A 156 11.93 6.71 2.10
CA LEU A 156 11.42 5.36 1.82
C LEU A 156 10.92 5.23 0.36
N GLU A 157 11.42 6.02 -0.56
CA GLU A 157 10.99 5.99 -1.97
C GLU A 157 12.16 5.99 -2.96
N TYR A 158 13.41 6.16 -2.48
CA TYR A 158 14.63 6.13 -3.30
C TYR A 158 15.81 5.54 -2.54
N GLU A 159 16.87 5.16 -3.25
CA GLU A 159 18.17 4.75 -2.73
C GLU A 159 19.24 5.80 -3.01
N GLY A 160 20.17 5.95 -2.07
CA GLY A 160 21.26 6.92 -2.15
C GLY A 160 20.98 8.21 -1.38
N ASP A 161 21.91 9.15 -1.50
CA ASP A 161 21.88 10.40 -0.72
C ASP A 161 20.95 11.46 -1.33
N GLU A 162 20.66 11.34 -2.62
CA GLU A 162 19.80 12.26 -3.37
C GLU A 162 18.62 11.49 -4.01
N GLY A 163 17.43 12.06 -3.91
CA GLY A 163 16.20 11.53 -4.51
C GLY A 163 16.18 11.74 -6.03
N ASP A 164 17.13 11.17 -6.75
CA ASP A 164 17.20 11.20 -8.21
C ASP A 164 16.41 10.06 -8.86
N MET A 165 16.21 10.17 -10.18
CA MET A 165 15.50 9.15 -10.96
C MET A 165 16.15 7.76 -10.85
N ALA A 166 17.48 7.68 -10.82
CA ALA A 166 18.18 6.41 -10.78
C ALA A 166 18.02 5.72 -9.42
N GLY A 167 18.12 6.47 -8.31
CA GLY A 167 17.86 5.97 -6.96
C GLY A 167 16.40 5.55 -6.77
N PHE A 168 15.46 6.33 -7.32
CA PHE A 168 14.05 5.98 -7.33
C PHE A 168 13.82 4.67 -8.11
N GLU A 169 14.37 4.53 -9.31
CA GLU A 169 14.21 3.34 -10.14
C GLU A 169 14.74 2.08 -9.45
N ARG A 170 15.94 2.13 -8.85
CA ARG A 170 16.50 0.99 -8.07
C ARG A 170 15.56 0.61 -6.94
N TYR A 171 15.15 1.59 -6.14
CA TYR A 171 14.23 1.38 -5.03
C TYR A 171 12.91 0.73 -5.46
N GLN A 172 12.28 1.24 -6.54
CA GLN A 172 11.00 0.69 -7.01
C GLN A 172 11.15 -0.74 -7.58
N LYS A 173 12.28 -1.07 -8.19
CA LYS A 173 12.57 -2.45 -8.65
C LYS A 173 12.70 -3.42 -7.48
N ASP A 174 13.41 -3.03 -6.43
CA ASP A 174 13.58 -3.87 -5.25
C ASP A 174 12.27 -3.97 -4.45
N LEU A 175 11.52 -2.87 -4.34
CA LEU A 175 10.20 -2.88 -3.75
C LEU A 175 9.25 -3.84 -4.50
N ARG A 176 9.25 -3.80 -5.85
CA ARG A 176 8.45 -4.72 -6.67
C ARG A 176 8.79 -6.17 -6.38
N LYS A 177 10.08 -6.50 -6.36
CA LYS A 177 10.55 -7.85 -6.05
C LYS A 177 10.04 -8.32 -4.69
N LEU A 178 10.24 -7.52 -3.64
CA LEU A 178 9.82 -7.86 -2.28
C LEU A 178 8.30 -7.99 -2.15
N LEU A 179 7.54 -7.15 -2.86
CA LEU A 179 6.07 -7.23 -2.86
C LEU A 179 5.58 -8.53 -3.50
N LEU A 180 6.12 -8.91 -4.65
CA LEU A 180 5.73 -10.14 -5.34
C LEU A 180 6.21 -11.39 -4.60
N GLU A 181 7.39 -11.35 -3.95
CA GLU A 181 7.83 -12.41 -3.05
C GLU A 181 6.86 -12.62 -1.88
N GLU A 182 6.37 -11.54 -1.26
CA GLU A 182 5.49 -11.64 -0.09
C GLU A 182 4.08 -12.16 -0.42
N VAL A 183 3.62 -11.97 -1.66
CA VAL A 183 2.27 -12.41 -2.10
C VAL A 183 2.30 -13.63 -3.02
N HIS A 184 3.45 -14.32 -3.17
CA HIS A 184 3.65 -15.38 -4.17
C HIS A 184 2.70 -16.58 -4.02
N ASP A 185 2.26 -16.87 -2.80
CA ASP A 185 1.32 -17.96 -2.50
C ASP A 185 -0.16 -17.56 -2.63
N LEU A 186 -0.44 -16.31 -3.00
CA LEU A 186 -1.79 -15.77 -3.11
C LEU A 186 -2.23 -15.69 -4.58
N PRO A 187 -3.55 -15.67 -4.86
CA PRO A 187 -4.05 -15.38 -6.20
C PRO A 187 -3.73 -13.93 -6.60
N VAL A 188 -2.68 -13.75 -7.39
CA VAL A 188 -2.23 -12.43 -7.88
C VAL A 188 -2.67 -12.23 -9.32
N THR A 189 -3.30 -11.09 -9.61
CA THR A 189 -3.56 -10.61 -10.97
C THR A 189 -2.66 -9.40 -11.23
N GLU A 190 -1.60 -9.57 -12.01
CA GLU A 190 -0.73 -8.48 -12.44
C GLU A 190 -1.39 -7.73 -13.61
N LEU A 191 -1.64 -6.44 -13.42
CA LEU A 191 -2.20 -5.56 -14.44
C LEU A 191 -1.09 -4.67 -15.00
N PRO A 192 -0.78 -4.78 -16.29
CA PRO A 192 0.22 -3.90 -16.91
C PRO A 192 -0.22 -2.45 -16.85
N GLU A 193 0.74 -1.54 -16.98
CA GLU A 193 0.48 -0.10 -16.98
C GLU A 193 -0.61 0.28 -17.97
N GLN A 194 -1.61 1.01 -17.48
CA GLN A 194 -2.73 1.48 -18.29
C GLN A 194 -2.49 2.93 -18.78
N PRO A 195 -3.02 3.28 -19.97
CA PRO A 195 -2.81 4.58 -20.59
C PRO A 195 -3.45 5.72 -19.79
N SER A 196 -4.49 5.43 -18.99
CA SER A 196 -5.17 6.43 -18.18
C SER A 196 -5.69 5.81 -16.86
N VAL A 197 -6.04 6.69 -15.92
CA VAL A 197 -6.68 6.28 -14.66
C VAL A 197 -8.03 5.64 -14.92
N GLU A 198 -8.79 6.15 -15.89
CA GLU A 198 -10.11 5.63 -16.28
C GLU A 198 -9.98 4.15 -16.71
N ARG A 199 -9.02 3.87 -17.60
CA ARG A 199 -8.78 2.49 -18.06
C ARG A 199 -8.30 1.58 -16.94
N ALA A 200 -7.44 2.08 -16.06
CA ALA A 200 -7.01 1.32 -14.87
C ALA A 200 -8.19 0.98 -13.96
N VAL A 201 -9.12 1.92 -13.76
CA VAL A 201 -10.35 1.69 -12.98
C VAL A 201 -11.23 0.62 -13.61
N GLU A 202 -11.45 0.67 -14.93
CA GLU A 202 -12.24 -0.33 -15.65
C GLU A 202 -11.67 -1.74 -15.46
N VAL A 203 -10.37 -1.91 -15.74
CA VAL A 203 -9.72 -3.23 -15.65
C VAL A 203 -9.71 -3.75 -14.21
N VAL A 204 -9.40 -2.88 -13.23
CA VAL A 204 -9.46 -3.29 -11.81
C VAL A 204 -10.89 -3.69 -11.43
N ARG A 205 -11.91 -2.93 -11.84
CA ARG A 205 -13.31 -3.25 -11.58
C ARG A 205 -13.69 -4.62 -12.17
N GLU A 206 -13.31 -4.90 -13.42
CA GLU A 206 -13.54 -6.20 -14.07
C GLU A 206 -12.95 -7.34 -13.22
N VAL A 207 -11.72 -7.18 -12.72
CA VAL A 207 -11.07 -8.19 -11.87
C VAL A 207 -11.78 -8.34 -10.52
N LEU A 208 -12.27 -7.25 -9.92
CA LEU A 208 -12.94 -7.29 -8.61
C LEU A 208 -14.34 -7.93 -8.70
N THR A 209 -15.01 -7.83 -9.84
CA THR A 209 -16.40 -8.30 -10.04
C THR A 209 -16.50 -9.63 -10.80
N SER A 210 -15.37 -10.21 -11.21
CA SER A 210 -15.28 -11.57 -11.81
C SER A 210 -15.22 -12.69 -10.71
#